data_6107a9cef8d1657050e52334c1c93d3d
#
_entry.id   6107a9cef8d1657050e52334c1c93d3d
#
_cell.length_a   1.000
_cell.length_b   1.000
_cell.length_c   1.000
_cell.angle_alpha   90.00
_cell.angle_beta   90.00
_cell.angle_gamma   90.00
#
_symmetry.space_group_name_H-M   'P 1'
#
loop_
_entity.id
_entity.type
_entity.pdbx_description
1 polymer ?
#
loop_
_entity_poly.entity_id
_entity_poly.type
_entity_poly.pdbx_seq_one_letter_code
_entity_poly.pdbx_strand_id
1 'polypeptide(L)'
;MKNKRWVMISTFVGLLGGVFSVLTPFLLAIAAMTRSYFIQNTVQYGLWILNPLVLIVAIKSALYYKDDERVPNKVSNLFVLAGAVLLIPVVLTLLATVPGLEAINAVVIKIISSFSRGLEMYFGPLLMGGCLSVLSGVSYFLCAKNFKE
;
A
#
# COMPACT_ATOMS: atom_id res chain seq x y z
N MET A 1 -4.79 -17.08 24.00
CA MET A 1 -3.68 -16.16 23.94
C MET A 1 -3.33 -15.86 22.49
N LYS A 2 -3.21 -14.60 22.14
CA LYS A 2 -2.90 -14.20 20.76
C LYS A 2 -1.44 -14.49 20.45
N ASN A 3 -1.17 -15.09 19.29
CA ASN A 3 0.19 -15.43 18.87
C ASN A 3 0.80 -14.35 17.97
N LYS A 4 2.08 -14.46 17.67
CA LYS A 4 2.78 -13.47 16.85
C LYS A 4 2.68 -13.70 15.34
N ARG A 5 1.89 -14.69 14.91
CA ARG A 5 1.78 -15.04 13.49
C ARG A 5 1.40 -13.83 12.63
N TRP A 6 0.37 -13.10 13.04
CA TRP A 6 -0.09 -11.93 12.30
C TRP A 6 0.89 -10.75 12.37
N VAL A 7 1.66 -10.64 13.46
CA VAL A 7 2.75 -9.66 13.53
C VAL A 7 3.81 -9.94 12.48
N MET A 8 4.22 -11.20 12.34
CA MET A 8 5.21 -11.59 11.34
C MET A 8 4.68 -11.43 9.91
N ILE A 9 3.43 -11.81 9.66
CA ILE A 9 2.79 -11.62 8.36
C ILE A 9 2.70 -10.12 8.04
N SER A 10 2.30 -9.30 8.99
CA SER A 10 2.19 -7.84 8.81
C SER A 10 3.56 -7.21 8.54
N THR A 11 4.60 -7.65 9.24
CA THR A 11 5.97 -7.19 9.00
C THR A 11 6.39 -7.50 7.55
N PHE A 12 6.22 -8.75 7.14
CA PHE A 12 6.63 -9.20 5.81
C PHE A 12 5.85 -8.46 4.72
N VAL A 13 4.52 -8.45 4.83
CA VAL A 13 3.64 -7.82 3.83
C VAL A 13 3.86 -6.31 3.81
N GLY A 14 4.00 -5.68 4.97
CA GLY A 14 4.25 -4.24 5.07
C GLY A 14 5.55 -3.83 4.41
N LEU A 15 6.62 -4.54 4.69
CA LEU A 15 7.94 -4.26 4.10
C LEU A 15 7.93 -4.54 2.60
N LEU A 16 7.43 -5.70 2.19
CA LEU A 16 7.40 -6.09 0.78
C LEU A 16 6.53 -5.14 -0.04
N GLY A 17 5.30 -4.90 0.40
CA GLY A 17 4.38 -4.00 -0.29
C GLY A 17 4.88 -2.56 -0.30
N GLY A 18 5.46 -2.10 0.80
CA GLY A 18 6.00 -0.75 0.91
C GLY A 18 7.20 -0.53 -0.02
N VAL A 19 8.16 -1.43 -0.01
CA VAL A 19 9.35 -1.35 -0.88
C VAL A 19 8.94 -1.42 -2.35
N PHE A 20 8.06 -2.34 -2.70
CA PHE A 20 7.56 -2.47 -4.06
C PHE A 20 6.86 -1.19 -4.51
N SER A 21 6.02 -0.59 -3.67
CA SER A 21 5.30 0.63 -4.01
C SER A 21 6.23 1.84 -4.16
N VAL A 22 7.26 1.95 -3.32
CA VAL A 22 8.27 3.01 -3.45
C VAL A 22 9.08 2.85 -4.73
N LEU A 23 9.40 1.61 -5.12
CA LEU A 23 10.18 1.34 -6.34
C LEU A 23 9.33 1.46 -7.61
N THR A 24 8.02 1.38 -7.53
CA THR A 24 7.13 1.40 -8.70
C THR A 24 7.35 2.60 -9.62
N PRO A 25 7.43 3.86 -9.14
CA PRO A 25 7.68 5.00 -10.03
C PRO A 25 8.98 4.85 -10.82
N PHE A 26 10.03 4.36 -10.18
CA PHE A 26 11.32 4.14 -10.83
C PHE A 26 11.26 3.03 -11.86
N LEU A 27 10.59 1.94 -11.55
CA LEU A 27 10.41 0.82 -12.48
C LEU A 27 9.57 1.24 -13.70
N LEU A 28 8.53 2.03 -13.50
CA LEU A 28 7.73 2.57 -14.60
C LEU A 28 8.53 3.54 -15.46
N ALA A 29 9.40 4.35 -14.88
CA ALA A 29 10.29 5.21 -15.62
C ALA A 29 11.26 4.40 -16.49
N ILE A 30 11.84 3.34 -15.93
CA ILE A 30 12.71 2.42 -16.68
C ILE A 30 11.92 1.75 -17.82
N ALA A 31 10.70 1.30 -17.56
CA ALA A 31 9.84 0.70 -18.57
C ALA A 31 9.56 1.66 -19.74
N ALA A 32 9.29 2.92 -19.42
CA ALA A 32 9.07 3.95 -20.43
C ALA A 32 10.32 4.24 -21.25
N MET A 33 11.48 4.33 -20.61
CA MET A 33 12.76 4.60 -21.29
C MET A 33 13.19 3.45 -22.20
N THR A 34 12.99 2.22 -21.78
CA THR A 34 13.37 1.00 -22.51
C THR A 34 12.26 0.48 -23.42
N ARG A 35 11.06 1.08 -23.34
CA ARG A 35 9.85 0.63 -24.05
C ARG A 35 9.53 -0.84 -23.76
N SER A 36 9.79 -1.28 -22.52
CA SER A 36 9.55 -2.66 -22.09
C SER A 36 8.12 -2.84 -21.59
N TYR A 37 7.28 -3.47 -22.40
CA TYR A 37 5.93 -3.84 -21.97
C TYR A 37 5.94 -4.91 -20.86
N PHE A 38 6.96 -5.76 -20.83
CA PHE A 38 7.10 -6.77 -19.78
C PHE A 38 7.24 -6.15 -18.41
N ILE A 39 8.13 -5.15 -18.26
CA ILE A 39 8.32 -4.44 -16.99
C ILE A 39 7.03 -3.71 -16.60
N GLN A 40 6.41 -3.00 -17.54
CA GLN A 40 5.17 -2.26 -17.28
C GLN A 40 4.06 -3.18 -16.80
N ASN A 41 3.83 -4.30 -17.48
CA ASN A 41 2.78 -5.25 -17.11
C ASN A 41 3.06 -5.91 -15.76
N THR A 42 4.31 -6.31 -15.52
CA THR A 42 4.70 -6.94 -14.25
C THR A 42 4.46 -5.99 -13.07
N VAL A 43 4.85 -4.74 -13.20
CA VAL A 43 4.64 -3.73 -12.16
C VAL A 43 3.14 -3.48 -11.94
N GLN A 44 2.37 -3.36 -13.00
CA GLN A 44 0.94 -3.13 -12.91
C GLN A 44 0.21 -4.28 -12.21
N TYR A 45 0.48 -5.51 -12.59
CA TYR A 45 -0.11 -6.68 -11.92
C TYR A 45 0.35 -6.79 -10.46
N GLY A 46 1.61 -6.49 -10.19
CA GLY A 46 2.13 -6.46 -8.83
C GLY A 46 1.37 -5.47 -7.95
N LEU A 47 1.10 -4.27 -8.44
CA LEU A 47 0.30 -3.27 -7.73
C LEU A 47 -1.12 -3.77 -7.45
N TRP A 48 -1.75 -4.39 -8.45
CA TRP A 48 -3.13 -4.88 -8.31
C TRP A 48 -3.26 -6.03 -7.32
N ILE A 49 -2.19 -6.77 -7.09
CA ILE A 49 -2.18 -7.90 -6.14
C ILE A 49 -1.68 -7.45 -4.77
N LEU A 50 -0.54 -6.77 -4.71
CA LEU A 50 0.11 -6.42 -3.44
C LEU A 50 -0.65 -5.34 -2.67
N ASN A 51 -1.11 -4.31 -3.33
CA ASN A 51 -1.72 -3.18 -2.62
C ASN A 51 -3.03 -3.57 -1.91
N PRO A 52 -3.97 -4.31 -2.55
CA PRO A 52 -5.12 -4.84 -1.82
C PRO A 52 -4.73 -5.81 -0.70
N LEU A 53 -3.69 -6.61 -0.91
CA LEU A 53 -3.19 -7.55 0.09
C LEU A 53 -2.69 -6.82 1.34
N VAL A 54 -1.97 -5.71 1.17
CA VAL A 54 -1.50 -4.87 2.29
C VAL A 54 -2.69 -4.42 3.14
N LEU A 55 -3.76 -3.93 2.52
CA LEU A 55 -4.94 -3.48 3.24
C LEU A 55 -5.66 -4.62 3.95
N ILE A 56 -5.83 -5.76 3.28
CA ILE A 56 -6.49 -6.93 3.87
C ILE A 56 -5.72 -7.41 5.11
N VAL A 57 -4.41 -7.54 5.00
CA VAL A 57 -3.56 -7.95 6.12
C VAL A 57 -3.60 -6.91 7.24
N ALA A 58 -3.58 -5.62 6.89
CA ALA A 58 -3.65 -4.54 7.87
C ALA A 58 -4.95 -4.60 8.68
N ILE A 59 -6.09 -4.77 8.03
CA ILE A 59 -7.39 -4.86 8.68
C ILE A 59 -7.45 -6.11 9.57
N LYS A 60 -7.05 -7.27 9.06
CA LYS A 60 -7.05 -8.51 9.83
C LYS A 60 -6.16 -8.42 11.06
N SER A 61 -4.97 -7.87 10.90
CA SER A 61 -4.04 -7.68 12.01
C SER A 61 -4.59 -6.70 13.05
N ALA A 62 -5.17 -5.58 12.60
CA ALA A 62 -5.78 -4.60 13.50
C ALA A 62 -6.94 -5.20 14.32
N LEU A 63 -7.79 -5.98 13.67
CA LEU A 63 -8.89 -6.66 14.39
C LEU A 63 -8.39 -7.74 15.33
N TYR A 64 -7.37 -8.49 14.93
CA TYR A 64 -6.81 -9.56 15.74
C TYR A 64 -6.15 -9.04 17.03
N TYR A 65 -5.45 -7.91 16.96
CA TYR A 65 -4.74 -7.32 18.10
C TYR A 65 -5.48 -6.14 18.74
N LYS A 66 -6.76 -5.97 18.47
CA LYS A 66 -7.52 -4.80 18.90
C LYS A 66 -7.37 -4.49 20.40
N ASP A 67 -7.39 -5.51 21.25
CA ASP A 67 -7.31 -5.36 22.69
C ASP A 67 -5.99 -5.87 23.27
N ASP A 68 -4.97 -6.00 22.43
CA ASP A 68 -3.67 -6.53 22.83
C ASP A 68 -2.67 -5.40 23.04
N GLU A 69 -2.21 -5.22 24.27
CA GLU A 69 -1.27 -4.16 24.63
C GLU A 69 0.12 -4.33 23.97
N ARG A 70 0.44 -5.54 23.53
CA ARG A 70 1.73 -5.82 22.86
C ARG A 70 1.82 -5.20 21.47
N VAL A 71 0.67 -4.91 20.87
CA VAL A 71 0.60 -4.21 19.58
C VAL A 71 -0.21 -2.92 19.78
N PRO A 72 0.45 -1.77 19.88
CA PRO A 72 -0.26 -0.51 20.05
C PRO A 72 -1.23 -0.21 18.90
N ASN A 73 -2.39 0.34 19.21
CA ASN A 73 -3.38 0.71 18.22
C ASN A 73 -2.82 1.69 17.16
N LYS A 74 -1.85 2.51 17.54
CA LYS A 74 -1.18 3.45 16.63
C LYS A 74 -0.49 2.71 15.48
N VAL A 75 0.14 1.57 15.76
CA VAL A 75 0.83 0.75 14.77
C VAL A 75 -0.20 0.15 13.79
N SER A 76 -1.27 -0.41 14.33
CA SER A 76 -2.34 -0.98 13.49
C SER A 76 -3.01 0.08 12.62
N ASN A 77 -3.30 1.25 13.20
CA ASN A 77 -3.92 2.35 12.46
C ASN A 77 -3.00 2.89 11.35
N LEU A 78 -1.71 2.99 11.63
CA LEU A 78 -0.73 3.40 10.63
C LEU A 78 -0.69 2.43 9.45
N PHE A 79 -0.75 1.14 9.72
CA PHE A 79 -0.74 0.12 8.67
C PHE A 79 -2.02 0.15 7.83
N VAL A 80 -3.19 0.30 8.48
CA VAL A 80 -4.46 0.45 7.77
C VAL A 80 -4.45 1.71 6.89
N LEU A 81 -3.94 2.82 7.42
CA LEU A 81 -3.79 4.06 6.64
C LEU A 81 -2.87 3.85 5.43
N ALA A 82 -1.75 3.18 5.62
CA ALA A 82 -0.83 2.85 4.52
C ALA A 82 -1.53 2.02 3.44
N GLY A 83 -2.26 0.99 3.84
CA GLY A 83 -3.02 0.17 2.90
C GLY A 83 -4.10 0.96 2.16
N ALA A 84 -4.81 1.85 2.84
CA ALA A 84 -5.82 2.70 2.23
C ALA A 84 -5.20 3.64 1.19
N VAL A 85 -4.08 4.28 1.52
CA VAL A 85 -3.37 5.17 0.59
C VAL A 85 -2.86 4.39 -0.63
N LEU A 86 -2.34 3.19 -0.44
CA LEU A 86 -1.84 2.34 -1.52
C LEU A 86 -2.97 1.84 -2.45
N LEU A 87 -4.21 1.81 -1.98
CA LEU A 87 -5.36 1.46 -2.84
C LEU A 87 -5.78 2.58 -3.79
N ILE A 88 -5.42 3.83 -3.52
CA ILE A 88 -5.84 4.96 -4.35
C ILE A 88 -5.49 4.75 -5.83
N PRO A 89 -4.24 4.43 -6.21
CA PRO A 89 -3.90 4.17 -7.60
C PRO A 89 -4.67 3.01 -8.22
N VAL A 90 -4.92 1.95 -7.44
CA VAL A 90 -5.66 0.77 -7.91
C VAL A 90 -7.10 1.14 -8.22
N VAL A 91 -7.75 1.86 -7.31
CA VAL A 91 -9.14 2.31 -7.50
C VAL A 91 -9.25 3.27 -8.70
N LEU A 92 -8.32 4.21 -8.85
CA LEU A 92 -8.31 5.12 -9.99
C LEU A 92 -8.16 4.37 -11.31
N THR A 93 -7.27 3.38 -11.35
CA THR A 93 -7.08 2.55 -12.54
C THR A 93 -8.35 1.76 -12.89
N LEU A 94 -9.02 1.19 -11.88
CA LEU A 94 -10.26 0.46 -12.08
C LEU A 94 -11.38 1.39 -12.58
N LEU A 95 -11.50 2.59 -12.01
CA LEU A 95 -12.51 3.57 -12.45
C LEU A 95 -12.26 4.00 -13.90
N ALA A 96 -11.00 4.13 -14.31
CA ALA A 96 -10.65 4.48 -15.68
C ALA A 96 -10.99 3.39 -16.70
N THR A 97 -11.03 2.11 -16.27
CA THR A 97 -11.31 0.97 -17.16
C THR A 97 -12.79 0.62 -17.26
N VAL A 98 -13.62 1.08 -16.31
CA VAL A 98 -15.06 0.77 -16.30
C VAL A 98 -15.81 1.79 -17.15
N PRO A 99 -16.55 1.35 -18.21
CA PRO A 99 -17.35 2.26 -19.03
C PRO A 99 -18.42 2.97 -18.20
N GLY A 100 -18.60 4.26 -18.43
CA GLY A 100 -19.60 5.08 -17.74
C GLY A 100 -19.10 5.73 -16.45
N LEU A 101 -17.91 5.40 -15.98
CA LEU A 101 -17.32 5.99 -14.77
C LEU A 101 -16.22 7.00 -15.06
N GLU A 102 -15.99 7.34 -16.35
CA GLU A 102 -14.95 8.28 -16.76
C GLU A 102 -15.14 9.66 -16.12
N ALA A 103 -16.39 10.14 -16.02
CA ALA A 103 -16.68 11.44 -15.40
C ALA A 103 -16.27 11.45 -13.90
N ILE A 104 -16.59 10.38 -13.17
CA ILE A 104 -16.22 10.23 -11.76
C ILE A 104 -14.70 10.15 -11.62
N ASN A 105 -14.06 9.37 -12.47
CA ASN A 105 -12.60 9.24 -12.49
C ASN A 105 -11.93 10.59 -12.76
N ALA A 106 -12.44 11.38 -13.72
CA ALA A 106 -11.90 12.70 -14.02
C ALA A 106 -12.00 13.64 -12.81
N VAL A 107 -13.09 13.63 -12.07
CA VAL A 107 -13.28 14.44 -10.85
C VAL A 107 -12.29 14.01 -9.76
N VAL A 108 -12.14 12.71 -9.54
CA VAL A 108 -11.22 12.16 -8.53
C VAL A 108 -9.77 12.50 -8.89
N ILE A 109 -9.37 12.34 -10.14
CA ILE A 109 -8.03 12.72 -10.63
C ILE A 109 -7.79 14.22 -10.39
N LYS A 110 -8.77 15.06 -10.67
CA LYS A 110 -8.66 16.51 -10.48
C LYS A 110 -8.45 16.86 -9.00
N ILE A 111 -9.16 16.19 -8.09
CA ILE A 111 -9.00 16.39 -6.65
C ILE A 111 -7.60 15.96 -6.21
N ILE A 112 -7.14 14.79 -6.62
CA ILE A 112 -5.82 14.26 -6.24
C ILE A 112 -4.70 15.13 -6.83
N SER A 113 -4.83 15.57 -8.07
CA SER A 113 -3.81 16.41 -8.71
C SER A 113 -3.66 17.78 -8.03
N SER A 114 -4.72 18.30 -7.38
CA SER A 114 -4.62 19.54 -6.60
C SER A 114 -3.74 19.36 -5.36
N PHE A 115 -3.62 18.14 -4.81
CA PHE A 115 -2.73 17.84 -3.69
C PHE A 115 -1.31 17.47 -4.13
N SER A 116 -1.14 16.78 -5.26
CA SER A 116 0.15 16.24 -5.69
C SER A 116 0.77 16.98 -6.88
N ARG A 117 0.17 18.08 -7.32
CA ARG A 117 0.63 18.93 -8.42
C ARG A 117 0.86 18.17 -9.74
N GLY A 118 -0.13 17.39 -10.15
CA GLY A 118 -0.25 16.96 -11.54
C GLY A 118 0.41 15.63 -11.89
N LEU A 119 1.58 15.65 -12.51
CA LEU A 119 2.20 14.46 -13.12
C LEU A 119 2.42 13.29 -12.14
N GLU A 120 2.41 13.56 -10.86
CA GLU A 120 2.72 12.60 -9.81
C GLU A 120 1.49 12.07 -9.10
N MET A 121 0.28 12.28 -9.66
CA MET A 121 -0.96 11.88 -8.96
C MET A 121 -1.05 10.38 -8.64
N TYR A 122 -0.40 9.53 -9.45
CA TYR A 122 -0.28 8.11 -9.11
C TYR A 122 0.94 7.85 -8.23
N PHE A 123 2.01 8.58 -8.45
CA PHE A 123 3.28 8.36 -7.73
C PHE A 123 3.26 8.91 -6.32
N GLY A 124 2.61 10.06 -6.09
CA GLY A 124 2.49 10.62 -4.75
C GLY A 124 1.89 9.65 -3.75
N PRO A 125 0.69 9.09 -4.01
CA PRO A 125 0.11 8.06 -3.14
C PRO A 125 0.97 6.82 -2.98
N LEU A 126 1.62 6.35 -4.05
CA LEU A 126 2.50 5.17 -3.98
C LEU A 126 3.72 5.42 -3.10
N LEU A 127 4.36 6.56 -3.23
CA LEU A 127 5.53 6.92 -2.41
C LEU A 127 5.12 7.11 -0.94
N MET A 128 4.06 7.86 -0.70
CA MET A 128 3.57 8.12 0.66
C MET A 128 3.09 6.83 1.32
N GLY A 129 2.21 6.09 0.66
CA GLY A 129 1.69 4.82 1.16
C GLY A 129 2.78 3.78 1.32
N GLY A 130 3.75 3.73 0.40
CA GLY A 130 4.91 2.84 0.50
C GLY A 130 5.77 3.15 1.71
N CYS A 131 6.08 4.42 1.96
CA CYS A 131 6.83 4.83 3.16
C CYS A 131 6.07 4.49 4.44
N LEU A 132 4.77 4.77 4.49
CA LEU A 132 3.93 4.42 5.64
C LEU A 132 3.88 2.91 5.86
N SER A 133 3.81 2.14 4.79
CA SER A 133 3.79 0.67 4.86
C SER A 133 5.12 0.12 5.38
N VAL A 134 6.25 0.66 4.94
CA VAL A 134 7.58 0.28 5.47
C VAL A 134 7.68 0.62 6.95
N LEU A 135 7.27 1.82 7.35
CA LEU A 135 7.26 2.23 8.75
C LEU A 135 6.38 1.30 9.60
N SER A 136 5.23 0.93 9.09
CA SER A 136 4.32 -0.02 9.76
C SER A 136 4.96 -1.39 9.89
N GLY A 137 5.59 -1.89 8.83
CA GLY A 137 6.30 -3.17 8.85
C GLY A 137 7.41 -3.20 9.90
N VAL A 138 8.22 -2.14 9.96
CA VAL A 138 9.28 -1.99 10.98
C VAL A 138 8.66 -1.94 12.38
N SER A 139 7.57 -1.19 12.55
CA SER A 139 6.87 -1.08 13.84
C SER A 139 6.34 -2.43 14.30
N TYR A 140 5.74 -3.22 13.42
CA TYR A 140 5.32 -4.59 13.73
C TYR A 140 6.49 -5.50 14.08
N PHE A 141 7.59 -5.38 13.37
CA PHE A 141 8.81 -6.13 13.68
C PHE A 141 9.30 -5.81 15.09
N LEU A 142 9.29 -4.56 15.49
CA LEU A 142 9.64 -4.16 16.86
C LEU A 142 8.64 -4.72 17.88
N CYS A 143 7.35 -4.72 17.55
CA CYS A 143 6.32 -5.31 18.40
C CYS A 143 6.50 -6.83 18.56
N ALA A 144 7.11 -7.52 17.60
CA ALA A 144 7.37 -8.95 17.70
C ALA A 144 8.21 -9.31 18.92
N LYS A 145 9.06 -8.39 19.39
CA LYS A 145 9.86 -8.58 20.60
C LYS A 145 9.02 -8.69 21.88
N ASN A 146 7.80 -8.16 21.86
CA ASN A 146 6.89 -8.21 23.00
C ASN A 146 6.19 -9.57 23.12
N PHE A 147 6.34 -10.43 22.11
CA PHE A 147 5.77 -11.78 22.09
C PHE A 147 6.84 -12.76 22.51
N LYS A 148 6.81 -13.16 23.76
CA LYS A 148 7.73 -14.16 24.29
C LYS A 148 7.21 -15.56 23.92
N GLU A 149 7.85 -16.17 22.96
CA GLU A 149 7.57 -17.55 22.58
C GLU A 149 8.83 -18.39 22.70
#